data_e3b201ee4ad44ecb7de4c682cdafc8a0
#
_entry.id   e3b201ee4ad44ecb7de4c682cdafc8a0
#
_cell.length_a   1.000
_cell.length_b   1.000
_cell.length_c   1.000
_cell.angle_alpha   90.00
_cell.angle_beta   90.00
_cell.angle_gamma   90.00
#
_symmetry.space_group_name_H-M   'P 1'
#
loop_
_entity.id
_entity.type
_entity.pdbx_description
1 polymer ?
#
loop_
_entity_poly.entity_id
_entity_poly.type
_entity_poly.pdbx_seq_one_letter_code
_entity_poly.pdbx_strand_id
1 'polypeptide(L)'
;LAKMPLIGAYIYNKLYNPENGSICPDPNLDLGANFAYMMGKDKPYDDVSRMYFIIHADHESGNVSAHTGHLVASSLSDVYYATSAMINGLAGPLHGLANQEVLRWLQGLKERMGG
;
A
#
# COMPACT_ATOMS: atom_id res chain seq x y z
N LEU A 1 10.32 -5.40 -2.58
CA LEU A 1 9.13 -4.72 -3.15
C LEU A 1 8.02 -5.71 -3.52
N ALA A 2 8.30 -6.76 -4.33
CA ALA A 2 7.28 -7.72 -4.77
C ALA A 2 6.50 -8.42 -3.64
N LYS A 3 7.04 -8.51 -2.44
CA LYS A 3 6.37 -9.09 -1.27
C LYS A 3 5.47 -8.10 -0.52
N MET A 4 5.59 -6.79 -0.77
CA MET A 4 4.82 -5.78 -0.03
C MET A 4 3.31 -5.88 -0.27
N PRO A 5 2.81 -6.07 -1.50
CA PRO A 5 1.39 -6.29 -1.74
C PRO A 5 0.83 -7.51 -1.02
N LEU A 6 1.59 -8.61 -0.95
CA LEU A 6 1.21 -9.81 -0.20
C LEU A 6 1.03 -9.51 1.29
N ILE A 7 1.98 -8.79 1.89
CA ILE A 7 1.93 -8.41 3.30
C ILE A 7 0.75 -7.47 3.54
N GLY A 8 0.54 -6.48 2.67
CA GLY A 8 -0.58 -5.54 2.76
C GLY A 8 -1.93 -6.25 2.66
N ALA A 9 -2.11 -7.15 1.71
CA ALA A 9 -3.33 -7.93 1.55
C ALA A 9 -3.57 -8.86 2.75
N TYR A 10 -2.53 -9.48 3.30
CA TYR A 10 -2.62 -10.30 4.51
C TYR A 10 -3.11 -9.47 5.71
N ILE A 11 -2.52 -8.30 5.95
CA ILE A 11 -2.93 -7.40 7.03
C ILE A 11 -4.38 -6.96 6.84
N TYR A 12 -4.75 -6.58 5.61
CA TYR A 12 -6.12 -6.16 5.28
C TYR A 12 -7.14 -7.27 5.61
N ASN A 13 -6.91 -8.49 5.12
CA ASN A 13 -7.82 -9.61 5.42
C ASN A 13 -7.89 -9.91 6.91
N LYS A 14 -6.76 -9.86 7.60
CA LYS A 14 -6.71 -10.09 9.05
C LYS A 14 -7.58 -9.11 9.85
N LEU A 15 -7.63 -7.85 9.42
CA LEU A 15 -8.33 -6.78 10.13
C LEU A 15 -9.79 -6.60 9.69
N TYR A 16 -10.08 -6.78 8.41
CA TYR A 16 -11.37 -6.39 7.83
C TYR A 16 -12.17 -7.55 7.24
N ASN A 17 -11.52 -8.66 6.87
CA ASN A 17 -12.15 -9.84 6.29
C ASN A 17 -11.57 -11.12 6.89
N PRO A 18 -11.67 -11.33 8.20
CA PRO A 18 -11.05 -12.48 8.85
C PRO A 18 -11.57 -13.83 8.34
N GLU A 19 -12.79 -13.87 7.82
CA GLU A 19 -13.41 -15.05 7.21
C GLU A 19 -12.74 -15.50 5.91
N ASN A 20 -12.11 -14.60 5.17
CA ASN A 20 -11.41 -14.93 3.91
C ASN A 20 -10.05 -15.61 4.16
N GLY A 21 -9.56 -15.57 5.38
CA GLY A 21 -8.25 -16.14 5.71
C GLY A 21 -7.10 -15.48 4.94
N SER A 22 -6.07 -16.25 4.65
CA SER A 22 -4.93 -15.82 3.84
C SER A 22 -5.07 -16.39 2.43
N ILE A 23 -5.34 -15.52 1.46
CA ILE A 23 -5.42 -15.90 0.04
C ILE A 23 -4.00 -15.84 -0.55
N CYS A 24 -3.53 -16.98 -1.05
CA CYS A 24 -2.22 -17.05 -1.71
C CYS A 24 -2.25 -16.35 -3.07
N PRO A 25 -1.14 -15.70 -3.48
CA PRO A 25 -1.06 -15.07 -4.79
C PRO A 25 -1.19 -16.10 -5.92
N ASP A 26 -1.87 -15.72 -7.01
CA ASP A 26 -1.93 -16.49 -8.24
C ASP A 26 -0.77 -16.08 -9.16
N PRO A 27 0.13 -17.00 -9.55
CA PRO A 27 1.27 -16.69 -10.40
C PRO A 27 0.90 -16.26 -11.83
N ASN A 28 -0.35 -16.47 -12.26
CA ASN A 28 -0.83 -16.06 -13.57
C ASN A 28 -1.36 -14.61 -13.62
N LEU A 29 -1.50 -13.96 -12.47
CA LEU A 29 -1.98 -12.59 -12.38
C LEU A 29 -0.82 -11.59 -12.29
N ASP A 30 -0.99 -10.42 -12.90
CA ASP A 30 -0.08 -9.30 -12.67
C ASP A 30 -0.19 -8.74 -11.25
N LEU A 31 0.69 -7.83 -10.88
CA LEU A 31 0.79 -7.30 -9.52
C LEU A 31 -0.51 -6.65 -9.02
N GLY A 32 -1.17 -5.85 -9.87
CA GLY A 32 -2.40 -5.13 -9.50
C GLY A 32 -3.59 -6.08 -9.35
N ALA A 33 -3.77 -6.98 -10.32
CA ALA A 33 -4.80 -8.00 -10.27
C ALA A 33 -4.60 -8.96 -9.09
N ASN A 34 -3.34 -9.34 -8.83
CA ASN A 34 -3.01 -10.23 -7.73
C ASN A 34 -3.29 -9.60 -6.37
N PHE A 35 -2.99 -8.29 -6.21
CA PHE A 35 -3.32 -7.57 -5.00
C PHE A 35 -4.84 -7.54 -4.76
N ALA A 36 -5.64 -7.21 -5.78
CA ALA A 36 -7.09 -7.24 -5.71
C ALA A 36 -7.62 -8.64 -5.35
N TYR A 37 -7.12 -9.66 -6.03
CA TYR A 37 -7.46 -11.07 -5.78
C TYR A 37 -7.17 -11.49 -4.34
N MET A 38 -5.96 -11.20 -3.85
CA MET A 38 -5.59 -11.52 -2.46
C MET A 38 -6.44 -10.80 -1.42
N MET A 39 -7.00 -9.63 -1.74
CA MET A 39 -7.94 -8.90 -0.88
C MET A 39 -9.40 -9.38 -1.04
N GLY A 40 -9.66 -10.39 -1.88
CA GLY A 40 -11.01 -10.88 -2.16
C GLY A 40 -11.88 -9.88 -2.90
N LYS A 41 -11.29 -9.08 -3.81
CA LYS A 41 -11.98 -8.08 -4.61
C LYS A 41 -12.04 -8.48 -6.08
N ASP A 42 -13.22 -8.33 -6.66
CA ASP A 42 -13.48 -8.57 -8.07
C ASP A 42 -13.29 -7.30 -8.92
N LYS A 43 -13.47 -7.45 -10.25
CA LYS A 43 -13.51 -6.30 -11.16
C LYS A 43 -14.58 -5.27 -10.75
N PRO A 44 -14.30 -3.97 -10.89
CA PRO A 44 -13.14 -3.37 -11.57
C PRO A 44 -11.96 -3.08 -10.64
N TYR A 45 -11.90 -3.65 -9.46
CA TYR A 45 -10.87 -3.32 -8.45
C TYR A 45 -9.45 -3.69 -8.89
N ASP A 46 -9.29 -4.72 -9.72
CA ASP A 46 -8.01 -5.07 -10.34
C ASP A 46 -7.46 -3.96 -11.24
N ASP A 47 -8.32 -3.32 -12.03
CA ASP A 47 -7.92 -2.19 -12.89
C ASP A 47 -7.59 -0.94 -12.06
N VAL A 48 -8.37 -0.67 -11.01
CA VAL A 48 -8.07 0.41 -10.05
C VAL A 48 -6.73 0.17 -9.36
N SER A 49 -6.43 -1.06 -8.95
CA SER A 49 -5.16 -1.42 -8.33
C SER A 49 -3.97 -1.23 -9.28
N ARG A 50 -4.10 -1.63 -10.54
CA ARG A 50 -3.08 -1.38 -11.58
C ARG A 50 -2.80 0.11 -11.75
N MET A 51 -3.86 0.90 -11.91
CA MET A 51 -3.75 2.34 -12.06
C MET A 51 -3.10 2.99 -10.84
N TYR A 52 -3.52 2.60 -9.65
CA TYR A 52 -2.96 3.10 -8.39
C TYR A 52 -1.45 2.81 -8.31
N PHE A 53 -1.01 1.58 -8.57
CA PHE A 53 0.41 1.23 -8.55
C PHE A 53 1.23 1.96 -9.60
N ILE A 54 0.69 2.16 -10.81
CA ILE A 54 1.37 2.92 -11.87
C ILE A 54 1.56 4.38 -11.47
N ILE A 55 0.51 5.03 -10.97
CA ILE A 55 0.56 6.44 -10.55
C ILE A 55 1.54 6.65 -9.39
N HIS A 56 1.65 5.67 -8.49
CA HIS A 56 2.51 5.75 -7.30
C HIS A 56 3.93 5.17 -7.53
N ALA A 57 4.24 4.66 -8.73
CA ALA A 57 5.55 4.11 -9.03
C ALA A 57 6.63 5.18 -9.20
N ASP A 58 6.24 6.40 -9.55
CA ASP A 58 7.13 7.55 -9.69
C ASP A 58 6.82 8.57 -8.59
N HIS A 59 7.73 8.70 -7.64
CA HIS A 59 7.59 9.59 -6.51
C HIS A 59 8.91 10.30 -6.23
N GLU A 60 8.85 11.61 -6.01
CA GLU A 60 10.03 12.38 -5.65
C GLU A 60 10.71 11.84 -4.40
N SER A 61 12.04 11.82 -4.42
CA SER A 61 12.87 11.28 -3.34
C SER A 61 12.97 12.19 -2.10
N GLY A 62 12.37 13.38 -2.14
CA GLY A 62 12.48 14.40 -1.08
C GLY A 62 11.63 14.15 0.16
N ASN A 63 10.71 13.18 0.15
CA ASN A 63 9.91 12.86 1.33
C ASN A 63 10.68 12.05 2.37
N VAL A 64 10.20 12.04 3.62
CA VAL A 64 10.88 11.42 4.75
C VAL A 64 11.16 9.93 4.53
N SER A 65 10.21 9.16 4.00
CA SER A 65 10.40 7.72 3.82
C SER A 65 11.46 7.42 2.76
N ALA A 66 11.38 8.01 1.58
CA ALA A 66 12.35 7.81 0.52
C ALA A 66 13.75 8.31 0.92
N HIS A 67 13.85 9.47 1.55
CA HIS A 67 15.11 10.04 2.01
C HIS A 67 15.78 9.16 3.06
N THR A 68 15.02 8.68 4.04
CA THR A 68 15.53 7.76 5.07
C THR A 68 16.01 6.44 4.47
N GLY A 69 15.27 5.88 3.51
CA GLY A 69 15.70 4.68 2.81
C GLY A 69 17.01 4.87 2.04
N HIS A 70 17.16 5.98 1.32
CA HIS A 70 18.39 6.33 0.63
C HIS A 70 19.57 6.49 1.61
N LEU A 71 19.33 7.17 2.73
CA LEU A 71 20.35 7.39 3.74
C LEU A 71 20.86 6.07 4.33
N VAL A 72 19.95 5.16 4.71
CA VAL A 72 20.32 3.85 5.24
C VAL A 72 21.00 3.00 4.16
N ALA A 73 20.50 3.00 2.93
CA ALA A 73 21.11 2.26 1.82
C ALA A 73 22.51 2.76 1.46
N SER A 74 22.79 4.07 1.64
CA SER A 74 24.11 4.65 1.35
C SER A 74 25.21 4.13 2.26
N SER A 75 24.88 3.55 3.40
CA SER A 75 25.82 2.87 4.30
C SER A 75 26.08 1.41 3.91
N LEU A 76 25.62 0.97 2.73
CA LEU A 76 25.67 -0.42 2.26
C LEU A 76 24.85 -1.39 3.13
N SER A 77 23.86 -0.90 3.85
CA SER A 77 22.87 -1.76 4.51
C SER A 77 22.06 -2.54 3.47
N ASP A 78 21.59 -3.72 3.86
CA ASP A 78 20.76 -4.53 2.97
C ASP A 78 19.38 -3.90 2.73
N VAL A 79 18.68 -4.44 1.71
CA VAL A 79 17.37 -3.93 1.29
C VAL A 79 16.30 -4.05 2.38
N TYR A 80 16.42 -5.00 3.30
CA TYR A 80 15.43 -5.16 4.38
C TYR A 80 15.56 -4.05 5.41
N TYR A 81 16.77 -3.69 5.81
CA TYR A 81 17.01 -2.57 6.73
C TYR A 81 16.62 -1.24 6.08
N ALA A 82 16.99 -1.02 4.82
CA ALA A 82 16.61 0.20 4.11
C ALA A 82 15.08 0.31 3.98
N THR A 83 14.39 -0.78 3.62
CA THR A 83 12.91 -0.80 3.52
C THR A 83 12.26 -0.62 4.89
N SER A 84 12.78 -1.22 5.94
CA SER A 84 12.32 -1.00 7.32
C SER A 84 12.42 0.45 7.73
N ALA A 85 13.54 1.11 7.42
CA ALA A 85 13.73 2.54 7.68
C ALA A 85 12.72 3.41 6.91
N MET A 86 12.44 3.09 5.64
CA MET A 86 11.39 3.76 4.83
C MET A 86 10.03 3.65 5.49
N ILE A 87 9.63 2.45 5.92
CA ILE A 87 8.34 2.20 6.56
C ILE A 87 8.23 2.94 7.89
N ASN A 88 9.29 2.99 8.68
CA ASN A 88 9.33 3.74 9.93
C ASN A 88 9.17 5.25 9.68
N GLY A 89 9.80 5.79 8.64
CA GLY A 89 9.59 7.18 8.22
C GLY A 89 8.16 7.44 7.75
N LEU A 90 7.58 6.49 7.01
CA LEU A 90 6.20 6.57 6.53
C LEU A 90 5.16 6.54 7.67
N ALA A 91 5.46 5.86 8.77
CA ALA A 91 4.54 5.69 9.89
C ALA A 91 4.23 7.01 10.64
N GLY A 92 5.00 8.06 10.41
CA GLY A 92 4.79 9.36 11.04
C GLY A 92 3.48 10.04 10.59
N PRO A 93 2.72 10.67 11.52
CA PRO A 93 1.42 11.26 11.20
C PRO A 93 1.50 12.45 10.23
N LEU A 94 2.63 13.10 10.11
CA LEU A 94 2.85 14.18 9.14
C LEU A 94 3.25 13.68 7.74
N HIS A 95 3.28 12.35 7.52
CA HIS A 95 3.67 11.76 6.24
C HIS A 95 2.69 10.67 5.80
N GLY A 96 2.68 9.50 6.43
CA GLY A 96 1.86 8.35 6.01
C GLY A 96 0.37 8.47 6.31
N LEU A 97 -0.05 9.45 7.09
CA LEU A 97 -1.47 9.65 7.45
C LEU A 97 -2.30 10.29 6.34
N ALA A 98 -1.69 10.87 5.31
CA ALA A 98 -2.39 11.62 4.27
C ALA A 98 -3.49 10.81 3.59
N ASN A 99 -3.24 9.54 3.23
CA ASN A 99 -4.24 8.67 2.61
C ASN A 99 -5.44 8.40 3.54
N GLN A 100 -5.19 8.26 4.82
CA GLN A 100 -6.25 8.06 5.83
C GLN A 100 -7.12 9.31 5.98
N GLU A 101 -6.52 10.49 5.98
CA GLU A 101 -7.25 11.76 6.05
C GLU A 101 -8.07 12.01 4.77
N VAL A 102 -7.55 11.68 3.60
CA VAL A 102 -8.32 11.73 2.34
C VAL A 102 -9.51 10.79 2.39
N LEU A 103 -9.34 9.56 2.90
CA LEU A 103 -10.44 8.61 3.04
C LEU A 103 -11.54 9.15 3.97
N ARG A 104 -11.16 9.70 5.13
CA ARG A 104 -12.11 10.33 6.06
C ARG A 104 -12.85 11.50 5.43
N TRP A 105 -12.13 12.34 4.69
CA TRP A 105 -12.72 13.47 3.97
C TRP A 105 -13.73 12.99 2.91
N LEU A 106 -13.39 11.96 2.11
CA LEU A 106 -14.29 11.38 1.12
C LEU A 106 -15.54 10.78 1.75
N GLN A 107 -15.40 10.06 2.87
CA GLN A 107 -16.54 9.51 3.62
C GLN A 107 -17.46 10.62 4.11
N GLY A 108 -16.92 11.66 4.72
CA GLY A 108 -17.70 12.81 5.17
C GLY A 108 -18.33 13.62 4.03
N LEU A 109 -17.71 13.66 2.84
CA LEU A 109 -18.29 14.26 1.66
C LEU A 109 -19.49 13.44 1.16
N LYS A 110 -19.34 12.13 1.08
CA LYS A 110 -20.40 11.21 0.68
C LYS A 110 -21.63 11.35 1.58
N GLU A 111 -21.44 11.36 2.90
CA GLU A 111 -22.53 11.55 3.87
C GLU A 111 -23.27 12.88 3.64
N ARG A 112 -22.54 13.97 3.40
CA ARG A 112 -23.14 15.30 3.13
C ARG A 112 -23.90 15.37 1.81
N MET A 113 -23.54 14.54 0.84
CA MET A 113 -24.20 14.47 -0.46
C MET A 113 -25.40 13.51 -0.47
N GLY A 114 -25.71 12.84 0.66
CA GLY A 114 -26.87 11.95 0.80
C GLY A 114 -26.70 10.59 0.14
N GLY A 115 -25.46 10.12 -0.01
CA GLY A 115 -25.12 8.87 -0.68
C GLY A 115 -24.69 7.76 0.25
#